data_5e9b1a88d3145d924abf3f99ae886277
#
_entry.id   5e9b1a88d3145d924abf3f99ae886277
#
_cell.length_a   1.000
_cell.length_b   1.000
_cell.length_c   1.000
_cell.angle_alpha   90.00
_cell.angle_beta   90.00
_cell.angle_gamma   90.00
#
_symmetry.space_group_name_H-M   'P 1'
#
loop_
_entity.id
_entity.type
_entity.pdbx_description
1 polymer ?
#
loop_
_entity_poly.entity_id
_entity_poly.type
_entity_poly.pdbx_seq_one_letter_code
_entity_poly.pdbx_strand_id
1 'polypeptide(L)'
;PVATWMVGRRGATVIPVHFSGRPMTSDTSEYLCQDIIEALEPAGLIGRMYVVPFGEHQREISLAVPQALRVIMYRRVMYIIAQKIAELEGAKALVTGESLGQVASQTLDNIAAVNEAVTIPVLRPLIGSDKQEIIRRAQDINTFDISTQTAPDCCTLFMPRRPETHARMREVLEAWNSFDHEAMIDDLMQHIEYIDFSQCPSYKPPKKLAARHKELAPAEFIAE
;
A
#
# COMPACT_ATOMS: atom_id res chain seq x y z
N PRO A 1 9.79 4.39 0.61
CA PRO A 1 10.68 5.11 -0.31
C PRO A 1 11.80 4.23 -0.84
N VAL A 2 12.57 3.54 0.01
CA VAL A 2 13.76 2.78 -0.41
C VAL A 2 13.43 1.66 -1.40
N ALA A 3 12.40 0.86 -1.14
CA ALA A 3 11.96 -0.19 -2.08
C ALA A 3 11.56 0.40 -3.44
N THR A 4 10.81 1.49 -3.44
CA THR A 4 10.41 2.24 -4.64
C THR A 4 11.64 2.68 -5.45
N TRP A 5 12.58 3.35 -4.79
CA TRP A 5 13.83 3.80 -5.42
C TRP A 5 14.64 2.64 -6.00
N MET A 6 14.71 1.50 -5.28
CA MET A 6 15.49 0.33 -5.73
C MET A 6 14.97 -0.28 -7.03
N VAL A 7 13.65 -0.33 -7.23
CA VAL A 7 13.08 -0.84 -8.48
C VAL A 7 13.04 0.23 -9.57
N GLY A 8 12.75 1.47 -9.22
CA GLY A 8 12.71 2.59 -10.16
C GLY A 8 14.06 2.85 -10.82
N ARG A 9 15.16 2.88 -10.06
CA ARG A 9 16.52 3.00 -10.63
C ARG A 9 16.89 1.88 -11.61
N ARG A 10 16.13 0.80 -11.67
CA ARG A 10 16.28 -0.29 -12.65
C ARG A 10 15.40 -0.10 -13.89
N GLY A 11 14.74 1.06 -14.00
CA GLY A 11 13.89 1.42 -15.13
C GLY A 11 12.42 1.00 -15.00
N ALA A 12 11.99 0.56 -13.82
CA ALA A 12 10.57 0.31 -13.58
C ALA A 12 9.83 1.64 -13.31
N THR A 13 8.67 1.83 -13.93
CA THR A 13 7.70 2.85 -13.51
C THR A 13 6.99 2.34 -12.28
N VAL A 14 7.02 3.10 -11.18
CA VAL A 14 6.39 2.73 -9.91
C VAL A 14 5.18 3.61 -9.70
N ILE A 15 4.05 2.97 -9.38
CA ILE A 15 2.78 3.63 -9.07
C ILE A 15 2.52 3.42 -7.59
N PRO A 16 2.63 4.47 -6.75
CA PRO A 16 2.38 4.36 -5.33
C PRO A 16 0.90 4.12 -5.02
N VAL A 17 0.66 3.27 -4.02
CA VAL A 17 -0.66 3.06 -3.43
C VAL A 17 -0.54 3.33 -1.93
N HIS A 18 -1.24 4.34 -1.44
CA HIS A 18 -1.31 4.68 -0.03
C HIS A 18 -2.65 4.23 0.54
N PHE A 19 -2.63 3.45 1.61
CA PHE A 19 -3.82 3.08 2.37
C PHE A 19 -3.97 4.07 3.53
N SER A 20 -4.95 4.95 3.40
CA SER A 20 -5.23 5.99 4.38
C SER A 20 -6.09 5.46 5.53
N GLY A 21 -5.78 5.87 6.75
CA GLY A 21 -6.61 5.58 7.92
C GLY A 21 -7.87 6.46 8.02
N ARG A 22 -8.15 7.32 7.02
CA ARG A 22 -9.37 8.14 6.99
C ARG A 22 -10.64 7.27 7.04
N PRO A 23 -11.70 7.74 7.69
CA PRO A 23 -11.83 9.01 8.46
C PRO A 23 -11.29 8.91 9.90
N MET A 24 -10.73 7.75 10.32
CA MET A 24 -10.28 7.49 11.68
C MET A 24 -8.98 8.22 12.04
N THR A 25 -8.20 8.65 11.05
CA THR A 25 -6.98 9.44 11.22
C THR A 25 -7.01 10.70 10.36
N SER A 26 -6.11 11.64 10.64
CA SER A 26 -5.85 12.77 9.76
C SER A 26 -5.17 12.32 8.46
N ASP A 27 -5.15 13.19 7.47
CA ASP A 27 -4.51 13.04 6.16
C ASP A 27 -2.99 13.27 6.17
N THR A 28 -2.39 13.50 7.35
CA THR A 28 -0.94 13.79 7.50
C THR A 28 -0.07 12.73 6.81
N SER A 29 -0.43 11.44 6.89
CA SER A 29 0.33 10.37 6.23
C SER A 29 0.28 10.46 4.70
N GLU A 30 -0.80 11.01 4.14
CA GLU A 30 -0.97 11.23 2.71
C GLU A 30 -0.01 12.32 2.23
N TYR A 31 0.07 13.47 2.95
CA TYR A 31 1.03 14.53 2.64
C TYR A 31 2.48 14.05 2.72
N LEU A 32 2.83 13.28 3.75
CA LEU A 32 4.18 12.71 3.85
C LEU A 32 4.50 11.76 2.69
N CYS A 33 3.51 11.01 2.19
CA CYS A 33 3.69 10.20 0.99
C CYS A 33 3.92 11.05 -0.26
N GLN A 34 3.23 12.20 -0.40
CA GLN A 34 3.44 13.14 -1.49
C GLN A 34 4.85 13.74 -1.43
N ASP A 35 5.30 14.21 -0.27
CA ASP A 35 6.67 14.74 -0.07
C ASP A 35 7.74 13.69 -0.42
N ILE A 36 7.52 12.43 -0.07
CA ILE A 36 8.41 11.31 -0.44
C ILE A 36 8.44 11.11 -1.96
N ILE A 37 7.29 11.22 -2.61
CA ILE A 37 7.17 11.06 -4.06
C ILE A 37 7.94 12.18 -4.76
N GLU A 38 7.76 13.43 -4.33
CA GLU A 38 8.48 14.58 -4.87
C GLU A 38 10.00 14.44 -4.68
N ALA A 39 10.44 13.96 -3.50
CA ALA A 39 11.85 13.69 -3.25
C ALA A 39 12.43 12.58 -4.15
N LEU A 40 11.59 11.67 -4.66
CA LEU A 40 11.99 10.57 -5.53
C LEU A 40 11.81 10.87 -7.03
N GLU A 41 11.18 11.99 -7.40
CA GLU A 41 10.94 12.38 -8.80
C GLU A 41 12.21 12.40 -9.66
N PRO A 42 13.37 12.90 -9.16
CA PRO A 42 14.61 12.87 -9.95
C PRO A 42 15.05 11.47 -10.40
N ALA A 43 14.51 10.42 -9.78
CA ALA A 43 14.74 9.04 -10.18
C ALA A 43 13.77 8.55 -11.29
N GLY A 44 12.91 9.44 -11.80
CA GLY A 44 12.03 9.14 -12.95
C GLY A 44 10.84 8.23 -12.62
N LEU A 45 10.31 8.30 -11.40
CA LEU A 45 9.55 7.18 -10.85
C LEU A 45 8.03 7.24 -10.99
N ILE A 46 7.39 8.41 -11.11
CA ILE A 46 5.98 8.46 -10.71
C ILE A 46 5.15 9.41 -11.56
N GLY A 47 3.97 8.90 -12.02
CA GLY A 47 2.94 9.70 -12.69
C GLY A 47 1.73 10.00 -11.81
N ARG A 48 1.35 9.10 -10.89
CA ARG A 48 0.23 9.28 -9.96
C ARG A 48 0.38 8.44 -8.71
N MET A 49 -0.29 8.85 -7.62
CA MET A 49 -0.44 8.06 -6.41
C MET A 49 -1.91 7.74 -6.19
N TYR A 50 -2.22 6.50 -5.91
CA TYR A 50 -3.55 6.10 -5.46
C TYR A 50 -3.66 6.24 -3.95
N VAL A 51 -4.81 6.73 -3.49
CA VAL A 51 -5.18 6.83 -2.07
C VAL A 51 -6.43 6.00 -1.85
N VAL A 52 -6.32 5.03 -0.94
CA VAL A 52 -7.41 4.11 -0.60
C VAL A 52 -7.89 4.42 0.81
N PRO A 53 -9.12 4.93 1.01
CA PRO A 53 -9.67 5.21 2.33
C PRO A 53 -10.01 3.90 3.06
N PHE A 54 -9.14 3.44 3.95
CA PHE A 54 -9.20 2.10 4.52
C PHE A 54 -9.64 2.05 6.00
N GLY A 55 -9.73 3.20 6.68
CA GLY A 55 -9.94 3.27 8.13
C GLY A 55 -11.23 2.57 8.62
N GLU A 56 -12.36 2.79 7.94
CA GLU A 56 -13.63 2.14 8.32
C GLU A 56 -13.59 0.64 8.09
N HIS A 57 -13.06 0.19 6.98
CA HIS A 57 -12.93 -1.23 6.66
C HIS A 57 -11.96 -1.96 7.62
N GLN A 58 -10.91 -1.27 8.09
CA GLN A 58 -10.08 -1.80 9.16
C GLN A 58 -10.87 -2.00 10.46
N ARG A 59 -11.76 -1.07 10.79
CA ARG A 59 -12.66 -1.22 11.95
C ARG A 59 -13.57 -2.43 11.79
N GLU A 60 -14.18 -2.61 10.63
CA GLU A 60 -15.03 -3.77 10.30
C GLU A 60 -14.28 -5.09 10.46
N ILE A 61 -13.10 -5.20 9.84
CA ILE A 61 -12.23 -6.37 10.00
C ILE A 61 -11.90 -6.59 11.48
N SER A 62 -11.60 -5.52 12.23
CA SER A 62 -11.23 -5.62 13.64
C SER A 62 -12.36 -6.19 14.52
N LEU A 63 -13.60 -6.04 14.11
CA LEU A 63 -14.77 -6.58 14.80
C LEU A 63 -15.11 -8.01 14.39
N ALA A 64 -14.76 -8.39 13.16
CA ALA A 64 -15.14 -9.66 12.58
C ALA A 64 -14.13 -10.79 12.83
N VAL A 65 -12.82 -10.46 12.95
CA VAL A 65 -11.76 -11.48 12.98
C VAL A 65 -11.04 -11.57 14.32
N PRO A 66 -10.43 -12.73 14.66
CA PRO A 66 -9.60 -12.89 15.84
C PRO A 66 -8.50 -11.81 15.90
N GLN A 67 -8.30 -11.25 17.09
CA GLN A 67 -7.37 -10.13 17.29
C GLN A 67 -5.97 -10.40 16.75
N ALA A 68 -5.43 -11.61 16.93
CA ALA A 68 -4.09 -11.98 16.48
C ALA A 68 -3.93 -11.91 14.95
N LEU A 69 -5.00 -12.19 14.18
CA LEU A 69 -4.97 -12.27 12.71
C LEU A 69 -5.30 -10.94 12.02
N ARG A 70 -5.71 -9.89 12.74
CA ARG A 70 -6.15 -8.61 12.15
C ARG A 70 -5.17 -8.05 11.14
N VAL A 71 -3.89 -7.95 11.50
CA VAL A 71 -2.86 -7.37 10.63
C VAL A 71 -2.70 -8.19 9.35
N ILE A 72 -2.83 -9.51 9.43
CA ILE A 72 -2.78 -10.39 8.25
C ILE A 72 -3.98 -10.11 7.34
N MET A 73 -5.19 -9.97 7.91
CA MET A 73 -6.40 -9.64 7.13
C MET A 73 -6.29 -8.27 6.46
N TYR A 74 -5.84 -7.23 7.19
CA TYR A 74 -5.60 -5.91 6.60
C TYR A 74 -4.67 -6.01 5.39
N ARG A 75 -3.56 -6.70 5.54
CA ARG A 75 -2.58 -6.85 4.47
C ARG A 75 -3.10 -7.68 3.29
N ARG A 76 -3.92 -8.70 3.52
CA ARG A 76 -4.58 -9.44 2.44
C ARG A 76 -5.47 -8.52 1.61
N VAL A 77 -6.33 -7.73 2.25
CA VAL A 77 -7.16 -6.73 1.55
C VAL A 77 -6.29 -5.73 0.80
N MET A 78 -5.26 -5.16 1.44
CA MET A 78 -4.33 -4.22 0.80
C MET A 78 -3.67 -4.81 -0.46
N TYR A 79 -3.25 -6.08 -0.41
CA TYR A 79 -2.63 -6.75 -1.56
C TYR A 79 -3.62 -6.96 -2.70
N ILE A 80 -4.85 -7.37 -2.40
CA ILE A 80 -5.90 -7.56 -3.42
C ILE A 80 -6.25 -6.22 -4.09
N ILE A 81 -6.43 -5.16 -3.32
CA ILE A 81 -6.67 -3.81 -3.86
C ILE A 81 -5.48 -3.36 -4.72
N ALA A 82 -4.25 -3.55 -4.25
CA ALA A 82 -3.06 -3.21 -5.03
C ALA A 82 -2.96 -4.02 -6.33
N GLN A 83 -3.34 -5.31 -6.32
CA GLN A 83 -3.42 -6.12 -7.54
C GLN A 83 -4.49 -5.59 -8.50
N LYS A 84 -5.69 -5.24 -8.00
CA LYS A 84 -6.74 -4.65 -8.85
C LYS A 84 -6.30 -3.32 -9.48
N ILE A 85 -5.59 -2.47 -8.73
CA ILE A 85 -4.98 -1.23 -9.26
C ILE A 85 -3.89 -1.59 -10.30
N ALA A 86 -3.05 -2.58 -10.03
CA ALA A 86 -2.03 -3.04 -10.98
C ALA A 86 -2.64 -3.54 -12.30
N GLU A 87 -3.77 -4.25 -12.24
CA GLU A 87 -4.52 -4.67 -13.42
C GLU A 87 -5.08 -3.49 -14.22
N LEU A 88 -5.59 -2.46 -13.55
CA LEU A 88 -6.06 -1.22 -14.18
C LEU A 88 -4.93 -0.46 -14.88
N GLU A 89 -3.76 -0.38 -14.24
CA GLU A 89 -2.56 0.31 -14.75
C GLU A 89 -1.73 -0.53 -15.73
N GLY A 90 -2.05 -1.82 -15.87
CA GLY A 90 -1.27 -2.75 -16.68
C GLY A 90 0.11 -3.06 -16.06
N ALA A 91 0.30 -2.83 -14.77
CA ALA A 91 1.50 -3.15 -14.02
C ALA A 91 1.71 -4.68 -13.94
N LYS A 92 2.95 -5.11 -13.77
CA LYS A 92 3.34 -6.51 -13.88
C LYS A 92 3.75 -7.12 -12.55
N ALA A 93 3.88 -6.31 -11.50
CA ALA A 93 4.27 -6.76 -10.16
C ALA A 93 3.79 -5.77 -9.11
N LEU A 94 3.61 -6.24 -7.88
CA LEU A 94 3.55 -5.39 -6.69
C LEU A 94 4.96 -5.19 -6.12
N VAL A 95 5.18 -4.08 -5.43
CA VAL A 95 6.45 -3.82 -4.72
C VAL A 95 6.12 -3.49 -3.28
N THR A 96 6.78 -4.16 -2.34
CA THR A 96 6.61 -3.88 -0.91
C THR A 96 7.95 -3.61 -0.24
N GLY A 97 7.91 -2.85 0.86
CA GLY A 97 9.09 -2.54 1.68
C GLY A 97 9.30 -3.53 2.83
N GLU A 98 8.87 -4.77 2.69
CA GLU A 98 9.02 -5.80 3.73
C GLU A 98 10.48 -6.19 3.93
N SER A 99 10.88 -6.31 5.20
CA SER A 99 12.15 -6.89 5.64
C SER A 99 11.86 -8.05 6.59
N LEU A 100 12.47 -9.22 6.32
CA LEU A 100 12.18 -10.45 7.06
C LEU A 100 12.50 -10.29 8.56
N GLY A 101 11.51 -10.64 9.39
CA GLY A 101 11.65 -10.59 10.84
C GLY A 101 11.68 -9.18 11.45
N GLN A 102 11.51 -8.11 10.68
CA GLN A 102 11.55 -6.74 11.19
C GLN A 102 10.37 -6.45 12.15
N VAL A 103 9.20 -6.96 11.86
CA VAL A 103 7.99 -6.89 12.70
C VAL A 103 7.23 -8.20 12.65
N ALA A 104 6.28 -8.41 13.57
CA ALA A 104 5.52 -9.64 13.68
C ALA A 104 4.81 -10.08 12.37
N SER A 105 4.35 -9.12 11.58
CA SER A 105 3.70 -9.42 10.28
C SER A 105 4.66 -9.81 9.16
N GLN A 106 5.97 -9.75 9.38
CA GLN A 106 7.00 -10.00 8.38
C GLN A 106 7.80 -11.30 8.64
N THR A 107 7.19 -12.27 9.30
CA THR A 107 7.70 -13.65 9.37
C THR A 107 7.41 -14.38 8.05
N LEU A 108 8.12 -15.47 7.77
CA LEU A 108 7.89 -16.26 6.53
C LEU A 108 6.46 -16.78 6.44
N ASP A 109 5.90 -17.28 7.56
CA ASP A 109 4.53 -17.81 7.60
C ASP A 109 3.52 -16.70 7.28
N ASN A 110 3.70 -15.52 7.88
CA ASN A 110 2.79 -14.38 7.67
C ASN A 110 2.93 -13.79 6.27
N ILE A 111 4.16 -13.70 5.74
CA ILE A 111 4.40 -13.28 4.35
C ILE A 111 3.73 -14.26 3.38
N ALA A 112 3.86 -15.57 3.61
CA ALA A 112 3.21 -16.59 2.79
C ALA A 112 1.68 -16.48 2.85
N ALA A 113 1.12 -16.30 4.06
CA ALA A 113 -0.31 -16.15 4.28
C ALA A 113 -0.91 -14.90 3.61
N VAL A 114 -0.17 -13.80 3.56
CA VAL A 114 -0.59 -12.58 2.83
C VAL A 114 -0.42 -12.75 1.32
N ASN A 115 0.70 -13.35 0.88
CA ASN A 115 1.00 -13.52 -0.54
C ASN A 115 0.02 -14.44 -1.27
N GLU A 116 -0.56 -15.40 -0.55
CA GLU A 116 -1.57 -16.33 -1.11
C GLU A 116 -2.82 -15.61 -1.64
N ALA A 117 -3.13 -14.41 -1.13
CA ALA A 117 -4.27 -13.62 -1.57
C ALA A 117 -4.14 -13.03 -2.98
N VAL A 118 -2.96 -13.06 -3.60
CA VAL A 118 -2.69 -12.46 -4.91
C VAL A 118 -1.93 -13.40 -5.83
N THR A 119 -2.15 -13.24 -7.13
CA THR A 119 -1.50 -14.05 -8.16
C THR A 119 -0.38 -13.31 -8.91
N ILE A 120 -0.37 -11.98 -8.83
CA ILE A 120 0.68 -11.15 -9.41
C ILE A 120 2.00 -11.30 -8.64
N PRO A 121 3.18 -11.28 -9.29
CA PRO A 121 4.46 -11.29 -8.59
C PRO A 121 4.59 -10.16 -7.57
N VAL A 122 5.11 -10.48 -6.38
CA VAL A 122 5.38 -9.49 -5.32
C VAL A 122 6.89 -9.36 -5.13
N LEU A 123 7.42 -8.22 -5.52
CA LEU A 123 8.85 -7.89 -5.38
C LEU A 123 9.10 -7.31 -3.98
N ARG A 124 10.11 -7.83 -3.30
CA ARG A 124 10.51 -7.43 -1.95
C ARG A 124 11.98 -7.03 -1.92
N PRO A 125 12.33 -5.83 -2.43
CA PRO A 125 13.74 -5.43 -2.58
C PRO A 125 14.51 -5.37 -1.26
N LEU A 126 13.81 -5.25 -0.13
CA LEU A 126 14.41 -5.10 1.20
C LEU A 126 14.36 -6.38 2.05
N ILE A 127 13.93 -7.51 1.49
CA ILE A 127 13.61 -8.71 2.27
C ILE A 127 14.79 -9.23 3.12
N GLY A 128 16.01 -9.08 2.64
CA GLY A 128 17.24 -9.48 3.33
C GLY A 128 18.02 -8.31 3.98
N SER A 129 17.49 -7.08 3.90
CA SER A 129 18.18 -5.91 4.46
C SER A 129 17.87 -5.70 5.93
N ASP A 130 18.87 -5.35 6.71
CA ASP A 130 18.67 -4.93 8.10
C ASP A 130 18.19 -3.47 8.19
N LYS A 131 17.73 -3.09 9.40
CA LYS A 131 17.20 -1.74 9.64
C LYS A 131 18.23 -0.64 9.38
N GLN A 132 19.49 -0.87 9.68
CA GLN A 132 20.56 0.13 9.52
C GLN A 132 20.88 0.34 8.03
N GLU A 133 20.88 -0.73 7.25
CA GLU A 133 21.06 -0.65 5.80
C GLU A 133 19.93 0.16 5.15
N ILE A 134 18.68 -0.09 5.57
CA ILE A 134 17.51 0.65 5.06
C ILE A 134 17.59 2.13 5.44
N ILE A 135 17.99 2.45 6.70
CA ILE A 135 18.15 3.83 7.17
C ILE A 135 19.24 4.55 6.37
N ARG A 136 20.41 3.95 6.20
CA ARG A 136 21.50 4.54 5.40
C ARG A 136 21.03 4.83 3.98
N ARG A 137 20.33 3.88 3.35
CA ARG A 137 19.78 4.07 2.01
C ARG A 137 18.74 5.18 1.95
N ALA A 138 17.87 5.30 2.94
CA ALA A 138 16.89 6.38 3.04
C ALA A 138 17.57 7.76 3.17
N GLN A 139 18.70 7.84 3.89
CA GLN A 139 19.54 9.04 3.98
C GLN A 139 20.19 9.37 2.63
N ASP A 140 20.77 8.38 1.95
CA ASP A 140 21.43 8.56 0.65
C ASP A 140 20.47 9.12 -0.42
N ILE A 141 19.18 8.80 -0.33
CA ILE A 141 18.14 9.26 -1.27
C ILE A 141 17.28 10.42 -0.73
N ASN A 142 17.70 11.07 0.34
CA ASN A 142 17.06 12.23 0.97
C ASN A 142 15.59 12.02 1.39
N THR A 143 15.19 10.79 1.73
CA THR A 143 13.83 10.48 2.19
C THR A 143 13.75 10.16 3.69
N PHE A 144 14.88 10.11 4.39
CA PHE A 144 14.92 9.73 5.79
C PHE A 144 14.15 10.69 6.69
N ASP A 145 14.45 11.99 6.59
CA ASP A 145 13.84 13.02 7.44
C ASP A 145 12.34 13.14 7.24
N ILE A 146 11.86 12.92 6.01
CA ILE A 146 10.42 12.86 5.70
C ILE A 146 9.80 11.62 6.34
N SER A 147 10.45 10.45 6.15
CA SER A 147 9.95 9.14 6.61
C SER A 147 9.94 8.99 8.15
N THR A 148 10.67 9.82 8.88
CA THR A 148 10.73 9.80 10.36
C THR A 148 9.77 10.75 11.04
N GLN A 149 9.04 11.57 10.27
CA GLN A 149 8.01 12.44 10.83
C GLN A 149 6.87 11.61 11.41
N THR A 150 6.31 12.10 12.51
CA THR A 150 5.21 11.40 13.19
C THR A 150 3.92 11.60 12.40
N ALA A 151 3.37 10.52 11.89
CA ALA A 151 2.04 10.47 11.29
C ALA A 151 1.29 9.25 11.80
N PRO A 152 -0.05 9.33 11.92
CA PRO A 152 -0.85 8.15 12.21
C PRO A 152 -0.72 7.15 11.05
N ASP A 153 -0.30 5.93 11.37
CA ASP A 153 -0.24 4.83 10.40
C ASP A 153 -1.56 4.06 10.44
N CYS A 154 -2.12 3.75 9.29
CA CYS A 154 -3.32 2.93 9.19
C CYS A 154 -3.14 1.59 9.91
N CYS A 155 -1.96 0.94 9.82
CA CYS A 155 -1.70 -0.34 10.45
C CYS A 155 -1.75 -0.30 11.98
N THR A 156 -1.60 0.85 12.62
CA THR A 156 -1.58 0.98 14.09
C THR A 156 -2.94 1.23 14.71
N LEU A 157 -3.94 1.63 13.92
CA LEU A 157 -5.28 2.01 14.40
C LEU A 157 -5.96 0.95 15.27
N PHE A 158 -5.89 -0.31 14.87
CA PHE A 158 -6.53 -1.43 15.56
C PHE A 158 -5.52 -2.55 15.82
N MET A 159 -4.29 -2.14 16.20
CA MET A 159 -3.18 -3.05 16.42
C MET A 159 -3.52 -4.07 17.53
N PRO A 160 -3.31 -5.36 17.29
CA PRO A 160 -3.47 -6.37 18.32
C PRO A 160 -2.38 -6.25 19.39
N ARG A 161 -2.73 -6.52 20.66
CA ARG A 161 -1.74 -6.59 21.75
C ARG A 161 -0.70 -7.68 21.53
N ARG A 162 -1.09 -8.77 20.87
CA ARG A 162 -0.24 -9.91 20.53
C ARG A 162 -0.56 -10.33 19.10
N PRO A 163 0.14 -9.77 18.10
CA PRO A 163 -0.03 -10.18 16.72
C PRO A 163 0.49 -11.60 16.51
N GLU A 164 -0.14 -12.34 15.60
CA GLU A 164 0.32 -13.67 15.21
C GLU A 164 1.66 -13.58 14.46
N THR A 165 2.56 -14.49 14.78
CA THR A 165 3.88 -14.60 14.15
C THR A 165 4.06 -15.88 13.33
N HIS A 166 3.17 -16.85 13.49
CA HIS A 166 3.19 -18.16 12.83
C HIS A 166 1.78 -18.52 12.33
N ALA A 167 1.23 -17.66 11.47
CA ALA A 167 -0.12 -17.81 10.96
C ALA A 167 -0.30 -19.13 10.20
N ARG A 168 -1.25 -19.93 10.63
CA ARG A 168 -1.63 -21.16 9.94
C ARG A 168 -2.64 -20.84 8.86
N MET A 169 -2.37 -21.27 7.63
CA MET A 169 -3.23 -20.95 6.47
C MET A 169 -4.70 -21.33 6.71
N ARG A 170 -4.99 -22.44 7.38
CA ARG A 170 -6.37 -22.82 7.71
C ARG A 170 -7.07 -21.73 8.55
N GLU A 171 -6.42 -21.25 9.61
CA GLU A 171 -6.97 -20.22 10.50
C GLU A 171 -7.12 -18.87 9.77
N VAL A 172 -6.20 -18.58 8.87
CA VAL A 172 -6.25 -17.38 7.99
C VAL A 172 -7.46 -17.45 7.05
N LEU A 173 -7.72 -18.60 6.42
CA LEU A 173 -8.87 -18.76 5.52
C LEU A 173 -10.20 -18.79 6.28
N GLU A 174 -10.24 -19.40 7.47
CA GLU A 174 -11.41 -19.35 8.36
C GLU A 174 -11.73 -17.89 8.74
N ALA A 175 -10.73 -17.10 9.13
CA ALA A 175 -10.90 -15.67 9.42
C ALA A 175 -11.26 -14.85 8.17
N TRP A 176 -10.70 -15.18 7.02
CA TRP A 176 -11.03 -14.54 5.74
C TRP A 176 -12.49 -14.69 5.35
N ASN A 177 -13.05 -15.86 5.60
CA ASN A 177 -14.45 -16.19 5.33
C ASN A 177 -15.44 -15.70 6.41
N SER A 178 -14.97 -15.07 7.49
CA SER A 178 -15.82 -14.59 8.58
C SER A 178 -16.45 -13.21 8.34
N PHE A 179 -16.11 -12.53 7.26
CA PHE A 179 -16.68 -11.23 6.86
C PHE A 179 -16.86 -11.17 5.34
N ASP A 180 -17.68 -10.27 4.88
CA ASP A 180 -17.96 -10.06 3.44
C ASP A 180 -16.81 -9.28 2.79
N HIS A 181 -15.70 -9.99 2.54
CA HIS A 181 -14.50 -9.39 1.95
C HIS A 181 -14.70 -9.00 0.47
N GLU A 182 -15.62 -9.65 -0.27
CA GLU A 182 -15.91 -9.30 -1.65
C GLU A 182 -16.60 -7.93 -1.74
N ALA A 183 -17.68 -7.75 -0.98
CA ALA A 183 -18.35 -6.46 -0.92
C ALA A 183 -17.43 -5.33 -0.40
N MET A 184 -16.58 -5.63 0.59
CA MET A 184 -15.58 -4.68 1.10
C MET A 184 -14.57 -4.27 0.02
N ILE A 185 -14.06 -5.21 -0.76
CA ILE A 185 -13.11 -4.93 -1.84
C ILE A 185 -13.77 -4.11 -2.94
N ASP A 186 -15.01 -4.42 -3.28
CA ASP A 186 -15.75 -3.68 -4.31
C ASP A 186 -16.05 -2.24 -3.85
N ASP A 187 -16.43 -2.04 -2.59
CA ASP A 187 -16.64 -0.72 -2.01
C ASP A 187 -15.33 0.10 -2.01
N LEU A 188 -14.23 -0.47 -1.53
CA LEU A 188 -12.92 0.18 -1.57
C LEU A 188 -12.52 0.59 -3.00
N MET A 189 -12.74 -0.27 -3.99
CA MET A 189 -12.42 0.02 -5.39
C MET A 189 -13.28 1.14 -5.98
N GLN A 190 -14.49 1.36 -5.47
CA GLN A 190 -15.36 2.48 -5.88
C GLN A 190 -14.92 3.82 -5.28
N HIS A 191 -14.29 3.80 -4.09
CA HIS A 191 -13.89 5.00 -3.35
C HIS A 191 -12.40 5.32 -3.44
N ILE A 192 -11.67 4.68 -4.38
CA ILE A 192 -10.25 5.02 -4.62
C ILE A 192 -10.14 6.44 -5.16
N GLU A 193 -9.31 7.22 -4.53
CA GLU A 193 -8.87 8.53 -5.00
C GLU A 193 -7.49 8.42 -5.66
N TYR A 194 -7.10 9.40 -6.46
CA TYR A 194 -5.72 9.50 -6.95
C TYR A 194 -5.25 10.95 -7.01
N ILE A 195 -3.96 11.13 -6.83
CA ILE A 195 -3.28 12.41 -6.95
C ILE A 195 -2.39 12.30 -8.19
N ASP A 196 -2.57 13.22 -9.13
CA ASP A 196 -1.81 13.24 -10.38
C ASP A 196 -0.59 14.15 -10.23
N PHE A 197 0.60 13.59 -10.39
CA PHE A 197 1.86 14.30 -10.45
C PHE A 197 2.22 14.54 -11.94
N SER A 198 1.35 15.25 -12.66
CA SER A 198 1.33 15.38 -14.13
C SER A 198 2.58 16.01 -14.75
N GLN A 199 3.56 16.41 -13.96
CA GLN A 199 4.82 16.97 -14.43
C GLN A 199 5.90 15.90 -14.67
N CYS A 200 5.63 14.60 -14.43
CA CYS A 200 6.57 13.54 -14.77
C CYS A 200 6.49 13.16 -16.25
N PRO A 201 7.47 13.53 -17.10
CA PRO A 201 7.37 13.40 -18.57
C PRO A 201 7.31 11.95 -19.08
N SER A 202 7.59 10.96 -18.24
CA SER A 202 7.74 9.56 -18.62
C SER A 202 6.48 8.71 -18.47
N TYR A 203 5.45 9.19 -17.76
CA TYR A 203 4.24 8.41 -17.53
C TYR A 203 3.18 8.65 -18.62
N LYS A 204 2.78 7.59 -19.31
CA LYS A 204 1.61 7.57 -20.20
C LYS A 204 0.58 6.60 -19.63
N PRO A 205 -0.57 7.09 -19.14
CA PRO A 205 -1.61 6.21 -18.60
C PRO A 205 -2.11 5.24 -19.67
N PRO A 206 -2.42 3.99 -19.32
CA PRO A 206 -3.04 3.03 -20.24
C PRO A 206 -4.35 3.57 -20.81
N LYS A 207 -4.62 3.34 -22.09
CA LYS A 207 -5.84 3.83 -22.79
C LYS A 207 -7.15 3.44 -22.08
N LYS A 208 -7.20 2.29 -21.42
CA LYS A 208 -8.35 1.81 -20.64
C LYS A 208 -8.64 2.65 -19.40
N LEU A 209 -7.59 3.19 -18.77
CA LEU A 209 -7.72 4.02 -17.59
C LEU A 209 -8.25 5.41 -17.94
N ALA A 210 -7.77 6.00 -19.04
CA ALA A 210 -8.22 7.29 -19.54
C ALA A 210 -9.75 7.31 -19.87
N ALA A 211 -10.32 6.16 -20.28
CA ALA A 211 -11.74 6.02 -20.51
C ALA A 211 -12.55 5.97 -19.21
N ARG A 212 -12.07 5.23 -18.20
CA ARG A 212 -12.75 5.06 -16.91
C ARG A 212 -12.67 6.29 -16.02
N HIS A 213 -11.60 7.07 -16.10
CA HIS A 213 -11.46 8.33 -15.34
C HIS A 213 -12.38 9.45 -15.84
N LYS A 214 -12.87 9.38 -17.08
CA LYS A 214 -13.96 10.28 -17.55
C LYS A 214 -15.30 9.98 -16.89
N GLU A 215 -15.48 8.73 -16.39
CA GLU A 215 -16.71 8.30 -15.69
C GLU A 215 -16.61 8.49 -14.17
N LEU A 216 -15.40 8.52 -13.61
CA LEU A 216 -15.13 8.62 -12.17
C LEU A 216 -14.63 10.00 -11.71
N ALA A 217 -14.39 10.94 -12.61
CA ALA A 217 -14.02 12.30 -12.24
C ALA A 217 -15.24 12.98 -11.59
N PRO A 218 -15.19 13.34 -10.28
CA PRO A 218 -16.21 14.24 -9.74
C PRO A 218 -16.11 15.55 -10.53
N ALA A 219 -17.24 16.01 -11.05
CA ALA A 219 -17.32 17.30 -11.72
C ALA A 219 -17.26 18.43 -10.69
N GLU A 220 -16.14 18.60 -9.97
CA GLU A 220 -15.88 19.78 -9.14
C GLU A 220 -14.59 19.59 -8.33
N PHE A 221 -13.45 19.80 -8.97
CA PHE A 221 -12.27 20.36 -8.32
C PHE A 221 -11.71 21.42 -9.28
N ILE A 222 -12.44 22.52 -9.40
CA ILE A 222 -11.88 23.75 -9.95
C ILE A 222 -11.46 24.58 -8.75
N ALA A 223 -10.19 24.92 -8.76
CA ALA A 223 -9.48 25.76 -7.79
C ALA A 223 -10.24 27.04 -7.44
N GLU A 224 -10.23 27.42 -6.18
CA GLU A 224 -9.98 28.79 -5.74
C GLU A 224 -8.69 28.85 -4.92
#